data_1c3c447d3e034ac4b635d1ddb6efddcb
#
_entry.id   1c3c447d3e034ac4b635d1ddb6efddcb
#
_cell.length_a   1.000
_cell.length_b   1.000
_cell.length_c   1.000
_cell.angle_alpha   90.00
_cell.angle_beta   90.00
_cell.angle_gamma   90.00
#
_symmetry.space_group_name_H-M   'P 1'
#
loop_
_entity.id
_entity.type
_entity.pdbx_description
1 polymer ?
#
loop_
_entity_poly.entity_id
_entity_poly.type
_entity_poly.pdbx_seq_one_letter_code
_entity_poly.pdbx_strand_id
1 'polypeptide(L)'
;MNYKGKKNLSMELIWRTILLFRWILWHLPHRWALYLGTAIGWIVWALSKRRVDRAEARCVRALGVGVSLAREVVKSSYLNLGKSLAEFLRFPVMGAEVEKFVEIHGEENLKNAFDEGHGVILLTAHLGNWEMAAAVLGRKGYPMNAIGAEQRDSRITELIQLLRASSLVKTIGKGFDLKAALTCLKSGEILGVLLDQDFGSRGIVAPFLGIDASTPYGPLKMADKLKSRIVPLFIIRRPDGINHDLYLLPPLKPPSGESFGDDLEGSVRLCNDIISEWISRYPGQWMWLYPRWASTTGDR
;
A
#
# COMPACT_ATOMS: atom_id res chain seq x y z
N MET A 1 -0.92 22.50 -33.92
CA MET A 1 -0.25 21.21 -34.21
C MET A 1 1.02 21.12 -33.39
N ASN A 2 1.20 20.23 -32.42
CA ASN A 2 2.40 19.85 -31.66
C ASN A 2 2.22 19.59 -30.15
N TYR A 3 0.99 19.58 -29.63
CA TYR A 3 0.81 19.23 -28.21
C TYR A 3 0.85 17.70 -27.96
N LYS A 4 0.40 16.89 -28.93
CA LYS A 4 0.45 15.40 -28.86
C LYS A 4 1.88 14.84 -28.98
N GLY A 5 2.74 15.46 -29.80
CA GLY A 5 4.11 14.98 -30.00
C GLY A 5 5.02 15.19 -28.79
N LYS A 6 4.91 16.34 -28.08
CA LYS A 6 5.68 16.63 -26.87
C LYS A 6 5.27 15.72 -25.67
N LYS A 7 3.98 15.37 -25.59
CA LYS A 7 3.48 14.47 -24.54
C LYS A 7 3.97 13.05 -24.72
N ASN A 8 4.09 12.56 -25.96
CA ASN A 8 4.64 11.24 -26.26
C ASN A 8 6.15 11.17 -25.97
N LEU A 9 6.92 12.22 -26.28
CA LEU A 9 8.36 12.23 -26.05
C LEU A 9 8.71 12.21 -24.54
N SER A 10 7.98 12.97 -23.71
CA SER A 10 8.19 12.98 -22.26
C SER A 10 7.84 11.63 -21.62
N MET A 11 6.77 10.98 -22.07
CA MET A 11 6.40 9.64 -21.57
C MET A 11 7.40 8.58 -22.01
N GLU A 12 7.93 8.68 -23.22
CA GLU A 12 8.96 7.79 -23.72
C GLU A 12 10.27 7.96 -22.92
N LEU A 13 10.66 9.17 -22.61
CA LEU A 13 11.83 9.43 -21.77
C LEU A 13 11.65 8.86 -20.36
N ILE A 14 10.49 9.06 -19.75
CA ILE A 14 10.17 8.48 -18.43
C ILE A 14 10.24 6.97 -18.49
N TRP A 15 9.65 6.33 -19.50
CA TRP A 15 9.68 4.89 -19.69
C TRP A 15 11.11 4.35 -19.81
N ARG A 16 11.92 4.95 -20.67
CA ARG A 16 13.35 4.55 -20.83
C ARG A 16 14.14 4.76 -19.52
N THR A 17 13.87 5.83 -18.79
CA THR A 17 14.49 6.07 -17.49
C THR A 17 14.12 4.97 -16.47
N ILE A 18 12.86 4.54 -16.44
CA ILE A 18 12.41 3.43 -15.57
C ILE A 18 13.13 2.13 -15.95
N LEU A 19 13.23 1.81 -17.25
CA LEU A 19 13.91 0.61 -17.70
C LEU A 19 15.41 0.62 -17.39
N LEU A 20 16.09 1.74 -17.62
CA LEU A 20 17.51 1.92 -17.27
C LEU A 20 17.72 1.78 -15.76
N PHE A 21 16.88 2.44 -14.97
CA PHE A 21 16.94 2.37 -13.52
C PHE A 21 16.73 0.93 -13.02
N ARG A 22 15.73 0.23 -13.55
CA ARG A 22 15.49 -1.19 -13.27
C ARG A 22 16.71 -2.05 -13.63
N TRP A 23 17.31 -1.84 -14.80
CA TRP A 23 18.49 -2.56 -15.23
C TRP A 23 19.66 -2.36 -14.25
N ILE A 24 19.94 -1.12 -13.85
CA ILE A 24 20.97 -0.80 -12.85
C ILE A 24 20.67 -1.54 -11.53
N LEU A 25 19.45 -1.43 -11.03
CA LEU A 25 19.05 -2.07 -9.77
C LEU A 25 19.22 -3.60 -9.80
N TRP A 26 19.02 -4.24 -10.93
CA TRP A 26 19.18 -5.69 -11.06
C TRP A 26 20.62 -6.18 -10.92
N HIS A 27 21.60 -5.34 -11.29
CA HIS A 27 23.02 -5.68 -11.23
C HIS A 27 23.70 -5.22 -9.92
N LEU A 28 23.00 -4.46 -9.08
CA LEU A 28 23.55 -4.01 -7.81
C LEU A 28 23.30 -5.04 -6.69
N PRO A 29 24.24 -5.22 -5.74
CA PRO A 29 23.95 -5.86 -4.47
C PRO A 29 22.77 -5.18 -3.76
N HIS A 30 22.00 -5.93 -2.96
CA HIS A 30 20.75 -5.43 -2.37
C HIS A 30 20.92 -4.11 -1.60
N ARG A 31 21.96 -4.01 -0.76
CA ARG A 31 22.25 -2.77 0.00
C ARG A 31 22.49 -1.56 -0.88
N TRP A 32 23.23 -1.72 -1.99
CA TRP A 32 23.48 -0.63 -2.93
C TRP A 32 22.24 -0.20 -3.69
N ALA A 33 21.37 -1.15 -4.02
CA ALA A 33 20.07 -0.86 -4.60
C ALA A 33 19.21 -0.02 -3.65
N LEU A 34 19.22 -0.32 -2.35
CA LEU A 34 18.52 0.48 -1.33
C LEU A 34 19.12 1.88 -1.15
N TYR A 35 20.46 2.04 -1.19
CA TYR A 35 21.08 3.35 -1.16
C TYR A 35 20.67 4.20 -2.38
N LEU A 36 20.65 3.59 -3.57
CA LEU A 36 20.18 4.26 -4.78
C LEU A 36 18.70 4.66 -4.69
N GLY A 37 17.85 3.76 -4.17
CA GLY A 37 16.44 4.06 -3.87
C GLY A 37 16.30 5.22 -2.89
N THR A 38 17.12 5.23 -1.83
CA THR A 38 17.17 6.33 -0.84
C THR A 38 17.55 7.65 -1.50
N ALA A 39 18.59 7.64 -2.35
CA ALA A 39 19.05 8.84 -3.06
C ALA A 39 17.94 9.40 -3.97
N ILE A 40 17.21 8.54 -4.69
CA ILE A 40 16.08 8.97 -5.51
C ILE A 40 14.96 9.54 -4.65
N GLY A 41 14.60 8.86 -3.54
CA GLY A 41 13.62 9.38 -2.59
C GLY A 41 14.00 10.77 -2.08
N TRP A 42 15.27 10.99 -1.76
CA TRP A 42 15.80 12.28 -1.35
C TRP A 42 15.71 13.33 -2.47
N ILE A 43 16.11 12.99 -3.69
CA ILE A 43 16.02 13.90 -4.85
C ILE A 43 14.56 14.31 -5.11
N VAL A 44 13.63 13.35 -5.09
CA VAL A 44 12.20 13.64 -5.30
C VAL A 44 11.66 14.52 -4.18
N TRP A 45 12.02 14.28 -2.93
CA TRP A 45 11.68 15.13 -1.79
C TRP A 45 12.22 16.55 -1.99
N ALA A 46 13.52 16.70 -2.30
CA ALA A 46 14.15 18.00 -2.46
C ALA A 46 13.58 18.84 -3.62
N LEU A 47 13.23 18.19 -4.74
CA LEU A 47 12.71 18.86 -5.94
C LEU A 47 11.19 19.09 -5.93
N SER A 48 10.44 18.38 -5.06
CA SER A 48 8.97 18.43 -5.03
C SER A 48 8.41 19.39 -3.99
N LYS A 49 9.03 20.57 -3.79
CA LYS A 49 8.74 21.50 -2.68
C LYS A 49 7.23 21.68 -2.40
N ARG A 50 6.41 22.01 -3.40
CA ARG A 50 4.96 22.23 -3.20
C ARG A 50 4.22 20.99 -2.66
N ARG A 51 4.61 19.78 -3.08
CA ARG A 51 4.02 18.53 -2.60
C ARG A 51 4.49 18.21 -1.19
N VAL A 52 5.76 18.49 -0.92
CA VAL A 52 6.36 18.33 0.41
C VAL A 52 5.71 19.27 1.41
N ASP A 53 5.58 20.57 1.09
CA ASP A 53 4.92 21.56 1.96
C ASP A 53 3.49 21.13 2.33
N ARG A 54 2.72 20.58 1.38
CA ARG A 54 1.38 20.04 1.65
C ARG A 54 1.42 18.78 2.53
N ALA A 55 2.35 17.88 2.27
CA ALA A 55 2.51 16.66 3.06
C ALA A 55 2.93 17.00 4.51
N GLU A 56 3.81 17.98 4.70
CA GLU A 56 4.22 18.49 6.01
C GLU A 56 3.01 19.12 6.76
N ALA A 57 2.20 19.93 6.08
CA ALA A 57 0.98 20.50 6.67
C ALA A 57 -0.03 19.42 7.08
N ARG A 58 -0.20 18.34 6.29
CA ARG A 58 -1.03 17.18 6.65
C ARG A 58 -0.47 16.50 7.89
N CYS A 59 0.83 16.28 7.93
CA CYS A 59 1.50 15.62 9.05
C CYS A 59 1.35 16.43 10.35
N VAL A 60 1.56 17.75 10.30
CA VAL A 60 1.33 18.64 11.45
C VAL A 60 -0.09 18.50 11.96
N ARG A 61 -1.08 18.59 11.06
CA ARG A 61 -2.50 18.54 11.44
C ARG A 61 -2.93 17.16 11.98
N ALA A 62 -2.47 16.08 11.34
CA ALA A 62 -2.93 14.74 11.68
C ALA A 62 -2.22 14.15 12.91
N LEU A 63 -0.97 14.51 13.15
CA LEU A 63 -0.21 13.99 14.29
C LEU A 63 -0.11 15.00 15.45
N GLY A 64 -0.54 16.25 15.27
CA GLY A 64 -0.42 17.29 16.29
C GLY A 64 1.04 17.67 16.61
N VAL A 65 1.97 17.47 15.68
CA VAL A 65 3.41 17.67 15.88
C VAL A 65 3.88 19.03 15.34
N GLY A 66 5.03 19.49 15.81
CA GLY A 66 5.65 20.71 15.30
C GLY A 66 6.18 20.55 13.87
N VAL A 67 6.34 21.68 13.15
CA VAL A 67 6.77 21.72 11.74
C VAL A 67 8.11 21.01 11.51
N SER A 68 9.07 21.15 12.43
CA SER A 68 10.38 20.50 12.33
C SER A 68 10.25 18.97 12.31
N LEU A 69 9.49 18.40 13.24
CA LEU A 69 9.27 16.95 13.31
C LEU A 69 8.45 16.46 12.10
N ALA A 70 7.42 17.21 11.68
CA ALA A 70 6.65 16.88 10.48
C ALA A 70 7.53 16.80 9.22
N ARG A 71 8.49 17.72 9.08
CA ARG A 71 9.47 17.70 7.98
C ARG A 71 10.35 16.46 8.00
N GLU A 72 10.84 16.05 9.16
CA GLU A 72 11.63 14.82 9.33
C GLU A 72 10.80 13.57 8.98
N VAL A 73 9.57 13.50 9.46
CA VAL A 73 8.62 12.41 9.16
C VAL A 73 8.35 12.33 7.66
N VAL A 74 8.00 13.44 7.01
CA VAL A 74 7.73 13.47 5.57
C VAL A 74 8.96 13.11 4.77
N LYS A 75 10.13 13.66 5.12
CA LYS A 75 11.40 13.27 4.48
C LYS A 75 11.64 11.77 4.59
N SER A 76 11.51 11.19 5.79
CA SER A 76 11.66 9.75 6.01
C SER A 76 10.70 8.93 5.16
N SER A 77 9.46 9.39 5.00
CA SER A 77 8.45 8.76 4.13
C SER A 77 8.91 8.70 2.67
N TYR A 78 9.46 9.77 2.13
CA TYR A 78 10.00 9.78 0.76
C TYR A 78 11.20 8.85 0.60
N LEU A 79 12.09 8.79 1.60
CA LEU A 79 13.24 7.89 1.58
C LEU A 79 12.81 6.42 1.64
N ASN A 80 11.83 6.10 2.50
CA ASN A 80 11.27 4.75 2.57
C ASN A 80 10.57 4.35 1.27
N LEU A 81 9.79 5.25 0.66
CA LEU A 81 9.12 5.01 -0.63
C LEU A 81 10.15 4.74 -1.74
N GLY A 82 11.26 5.49 -1.76
CA GLY A 82 12.36 5.24 -2.70
C GLY A 82 13.00 3.86 -2.54
N LYS A 83 13.24 3.42 -1.30
CA LYS A 83 13.71 2.06 -1.01
C LYS A 83 12.69 0.99 -1.44
N SER A 84 11.42 1.19 -1.10
CA SER A 84 10.33 0.26 -1.45
C SER A 84 10.17 0.11 -2.96
N LEU A 85 10.32 1.20 -3.72
CA LEU A 85 10.34 1.17 -5.18
C LEU A 85 11.54 0.38 -5.72
N ALA A 86 12.74 0.58 -5.13
CA ALA A 86 13.92 -0.17 -5.54
C ALA A 86 13.77 -1.68 -5.30
N GLU A 87 13.20 -2.07 -4.17
CA GLU A 87 12.89 -3.48 -3.86
C GLU A 87 11.84 -4.04 -4.82
N PHE A 88 10.75 -3.32 -5.05
CA PHE A 88 9.68 -3.75 -5.97
C PHE A 88 10.19 -4.00 -7.38
N LEU A 89 11.01 -3.10 -7.93
CA LEU A 89 11.63 -3.27 -9.23
C LEU A 89 12.58 -4.47 -9.30
N ARG A 90 13.08 -4.95 -8.16
CA ARG A 90 14.00 -6.08 -8.04
C ARG A 90 13.34 -7.43 -7.82
N PHE A 91 12.04 -7.52 -7.58
CA PHE A 91 11.36 -8.79 -7.30
C PHE A 91 11.72 -9.92 -8.29
N PRO A 92 11.81 -9.69 -9.61
CA PRO A 92 12.19 -10.75 -10.55
C PRO A 92 13.58 -11.35 -10.29
N VAL A 93 14.54 -10.55 -9.79
CA VAL A 93 15.91 -11.01 -9.49
C VAL A 93 16.10 -11.45 -8.04
N MET A 94 15.23 -11.02 -7.14
CA MET A 94 15.23 -11.49 -5.75
C MET A 94 14.62 -12.89 -5.63
N GLY A 95 13.59 -13.19 -6.42
CA GLY A 95 12.95 -14.51 -6.39
C GLY A 95 12.53 -14.92 -4.97
N ALA A 96 12.89 -16.13 -4.54
CA ALA A 96 12.62 -16.61 -3.19
C ALA A 96 13.46 -15.90 -2.10
N GLU A 97 14.52 -15.18 -2.46
CA GLU A 97 15.34 -14.47 -1.47
C GLU A 97 14.58 -13.34 -0.76
N VAL A 98 13.44 -12.88 -1.32
CA VAL A 98 12.58 -11.88 -0.68
C VAL A 98 12.19 -12.28 0.75
N GLU A 99 12.02 -13.57 1.02
CA GLU A 99 11.66 -14.11 2.34
C GLU A 99 12.75 -13.88 3.38
N LYS A 100 14.03 -13.82 2.98
CA LYS A 100 15.16 -13.61 3.89
C LYS A 100 15.15 -12.22 4.54
N PHE A 101 14.44 -11.28 3.95
CA PHE A 101 14.37 -9.89 4.40
C PHE A 101 13.14 -9.58 5.23
N VAL A 102 12.28 -10.57 5.50
CA VAL A 102 11.00 -10.34 6.20
C VAL A 102 10.80 -11.38 7.29
N GLU A 103 10.68 -10.93 8.54
CA GLU A 103 10.22 -11.74 9.65
C GLU A 103 8.70 -11.57 9.80
N ILE A 104 7.98 -12.68 9.89
CA ILE A 104 6.52 -12.69 9.97
C ILE A 104 6.09 -12.95 11.41
N HIS A 105 5.22 -12.10 11.92
CA HIS A 105 4.62 -12.20 13.25
C HIS A 105 3.12 -12.43 13.12
N GLY A 106 2.57 -13.43 13.78
CA GLY A 106 1.15 -13.75 13.80
C GLY A 106 0.66 -14.45 12.52
N GLU A 107 1.52 -15.22 11.84
CA GLU A 107 1.14 -15.96 10.62
C GLU A 107 -0.06 -16.89 10.85
N GLU A 108 -0.20 -17.40 12.07
CA GLU A 108 -1.32 -18.24 12.49
C GLU A 108 -2.68 -17.55 12.32
N ASN A 109 -2.75 -16.21 12.46
CA ASN A 109 -3.99 -15.45 12.26
C ASN A 109 -4.46 -15.54 10.80
N LEU A 110 -3.52 -15.40 9.85
CA LEU A 110 -3.82 -15.56 8.44
C LEU A 110 -4.13 -17.00 8.10
N LYS A 111 -3.31 -17.95 8.59
CA LYS A 111 -3.47 -19.37 8.30
C LYS A 111 -4.84 -19.87 8.77
N ASN A 112 -5.23 -19.58 10.00
CA ASN A 112 -6.53 -19.98 10.53
C ASN A 112 -7.69 -19.38 9.73
N ALA A 113 -7.62 -18.10 9.39
CA ALA A 113 -8.63 -17.44 8.55
C ALA A 113 -8.71 -18.04 7.13
N PHE A 114 -7.56 -18.42 6.56
CA PHE A 114 -7.48 -19.02 5.23
C PHE A 114 -8.04 -20.46 5.21
N ASP A 115 -7.75 -21.23 6.23
CA ASP A 115 -8.21 -22.63 6.38
C ASP A 115 -9.76 -22.73 6.52
N GLU A 116 -10.46 -21.64 6.87
CA GLU A 116 -11.94 -21.58 6.85
C GLU A 116 -12.52 -21.69 5.42
N GLY A 117 -11.72 -21.42 4.37
CA GLY A 117 -12.11 -21.61 2.96
C GLY A 117 -13.05 -20.56 2.38
N HIS A 118 -13.36 -19.48 3.10
CA HIS A 118 -14.26 -18.40 2.65
C HIS A 118 -13.53 -17.23 1.98
N GLY A 119 -12.24 -17.39 1.66
CA GLY A 119 -11.36 -16.31 1.23
C GLY A 119 -11.02 -15.34 2.36
N VAL A 120 -9.92 -14.58 2.19
CA VAL A 120 -9.46 -13.64 3.19
C VAL A 120 -9.24 -12.27 2.57
N ILE A 121 -9.68 -11.22 3.27
CA ILE A 121 -9.35 -9.83 2.94
C ILE A 121 -8.19 -9.40 3.84
N LEU A 122 -7.03 -9.11 3.26
CA LEU A 122 -5.92 -8.47 3.98
C LEU A 122 -6.12 -6.96 3.94
N LEU A 123 -6.44 -6.39 5.11
CA LEU A 123 -6.60 -4.96 5.30
C LEU A 123 -5.24 -4.33 5.58
N THR A 124 -4.81 -3.38 4.75
CA THR A 124 -3.54 -2.68 4.93
C THR A 124 -3.61 -1.22 4.50
N ALA A 125 -2.46 -0.55 4.52
CA ALA A 125 -2.27 0.84 4.10
C ALA A 125 -0.97 0.98 3.27
N HIS A 126 -0.76 2.15 2.65
CA HIS A 126 0.50 2.51 2.00
C HIS A 126 1.58 2.82 3.07
N LEU A 127 1.81 1.86 3.97
CA LEU A 127 2.76 1.92 5.09
C LEU A 127 3.86 0.88 4.88
N GLY A 128 5.11 1.24 5.12
CA GLY A 128 6.26 0.36 4.94
C GLY A 128 6.50 -0.02 3.47
N ASN A 129 6.56 -1.31 3.19
CA ASN A 129 6.63 -1.86 1.83
C ASN A 129 5.52 -2.91 1.61
N TRP A 130 4.30 -2.44 1.35
CA TRP A 130 3.12 -3.30 1.13
C TRP A 130 3.27 -4.27 -0.07
N GLU A 131 4.07 -3.93 -1.09
CA GLU A 131 4.36 -4.85 -2.20
C GLU A 131 5.24 -6.02 -1.74
N MET A 132 6.19 -5.75 -0.83
CA MET A 132 7.03 -6.79 -0.20
C MET A 132 6.18 -7.75 0.65
N ALA A 133 5.21 -7.24 1.40
CA ALA A 133 4.29 -8.07 2.17
C ALA A 133 3.52 -9.04 1.27
N ALA A 134 2.94 -8.54 0.17
CA ALA A 134 2.24 -9.37 -0.79
C ALA A 134 3.18 -10.41 -1.45
N ALA A 135 4.41 -9.98 -1.79
CA ALA A 135 5.39 -10.85 -2.42
C ALA A 135 5.82 -12.02 -1.53
N VAL A 136 6.07 -11.75 -0.24
CA VAL A 136 6.46 -12.80 0.72
C VAL A 136 5.33 -13.79 0.94
N LEU A 137 4.09 -13.32 1.14
CA LEU A 137 2.94 -14.21 1.30
C LEU A 137 2.69 -15.05 0.04
N GLY A 138 2.80 -14.45 -1.15
CA GLY A 138 2.70 -15.19 -2.42
C GLY A 138 3.76 -16.30 -2.54
N ARG A 139 5.02 -16.01 -2.15
CA ARG A 139 6.11 -16.99 -2.14
C ARG A 139 5.91 -18.11 -1.14
N LYS A 140 5.31 -17.81 0.02
CA LYS A 140 4.93 -18.84 1.01
C LYS A 140 3.76 -19.71 0.56
N GLY A 141 3.20 -19.49 -0.64
CA GLY A 141 2.16 -20.33 -1.23
C GLY A 141 0.73 -19.83 -1.00
N TYR A 142 0.54 -18.68 -0.37
CA TYR A 142 -0.78 -18.09 -0.26
C TYR A 142 -1.23 -17.55 -1.62
N PRO A 143 -2.48 -17.82 -2.09
CA PRO A 143 -2.98 -17.34 -3.38
C PRO A 143 -3.32 -15.85 -3.32
N MET A 144 -2.30 -15.01 -3.40
CA MET A 144 -2.37 -13.57 -3.24
C MET A 144 -2.92 -12.85 -4.47
N ASN A 145 -3.88 -11.96 -4.24
CA ASN A 145 -4.38 -11.01 -5.23
C ASN A 145 -4.27 -9.58 -4.67
N ALA A 146 -3.86 -8.64 -5.50
CA ALA A 146 -3.76 -7.22 -5.15
C ALA A 146 -4.53 -6.36 -6.15
N ILE A 147 -5.27 -5.38 -5.64
CA ILE A 147 -5.96 -4.41 -6.49
C ILE A 147 -4.93 -3.50 -7.14
N GLY A 148 -5.02 -3.29 -8.44
CA GLY A 148 -4.15 -2.38 -9.19
C GLY A 148 -4.93 -1.25 -9.85
N ALA A 149 -4.43 -0.01 -9.72
CA ALA A 149 -4.93 1.12 -10.49
C ALA A 149 -4.23 1.18 -11.85
N GLU A 150 -4.98 1.47 -12.92
CA GLU A 150 -4.39 1.74 -14.22
C GLU A 150 -3.55 3.02 -14.17
N GLN A 151 -2.37 2.94 -14.71
CA GLN A 151 -1.47 4.08 -14.86
C GLN A 151 -1.75 4.80 -16.19
N ARG A 152 -1.38 6.07 -16.28
CA ARG A 152 -1.56 6.87 -17.52
C ARG A 152 -0.84 6.26 -18.73
N ASP A 153 0.26 5.56 -18.49
CA ASP A 153 1.00 4.78 -19.49
C ASP A 153 0.76 3.30 -19.21
N SER A 154 0.14 2.59 -20.17
CA SER A 154 -0.18 1.17 -20.04
C SER A 154 1.06 0.30 -19.80
N ARG A 155 2.22 0.72 -20.32
CA ARG A 155 3.50 0.01 -20.11
C ARG A 155 3.90 -0.02 -18.64
N ILE A 156 3.59 1.04 -17.88
CA ILE A 156 3.82 1.07 -16.42
C ILE A 156 2.85 0.12 -15.73
N THR A 157 1.60 0.08 -16.15
CA THR A 157 0.60 -0.88 -15.63
C THR A 157 1.06 -2.32 -15.87
N GLU A 158 1.48 -2.64 -17.09
CA GLU A 158 2.02 -3.97 -17.46
C GLU A 158 3.27 -4.32 -16.65
N LEU A 159 4.18 -3.35 -16.45
CA LEU A 159 5.36 -3.56 -15.63
C LEU A 159 4.99 -3.90 -14.17
N ILE A 160 4.05 -3.18 -13.56
CA ILE A 160 3.57 -3.47 -12.20
C ILE A 160 3.00 -4.89 -12.13
N GLN A 161 2.19 -5.29 -13.11
CA GLN A 161 1.63 -6.64 -13.19
C GLN A 161 2.72 -7.72 -13.30
N LEU A 162 3.73 -7.50 -14.15
CA LEU A 162 4.88 -8.41 -14.30
C LEU A 162 5.69 -8.53 -13.00
N LEU A 163 5.93 -7.41 -12.31
CA LEU A 163 6.66 -7.40 -11.04
C LEU A 163 5.91 -8.19 -9.97
N ARG A 164 4.61 -8.00 -9.84
CA ARG A 164 3.76 -8.76 -8.90
C ARG A 164 3.70 -10.24 -9.27
N ALA A 165 3.50 -10.56 -10.55
CA ALA A 165 3.47 -11.94 -11.04
C ALA A 165 4.78 -12.69 -10.77
N SER A 166 5.94 -12.00 -10.82
CA SER A 166 7.24 -12.60 -10.49
C SER A 166 7.34 -13.07 -9.03
N SER A 167 6.46 -12.59 -8.16
CA SER A 167 6.34 -13.00 -6.76
C SER A 167 5.04 -13.76 -6.47
N LEU A 168 4.41 -14.35 -7.51
CA LEU A 168 3.19 -15.14 -7.41
C LEU A 168 1.96 -14.35 -6.91
N VAL A 169 1.96 -13.02 -7.12
CA VAL A 169 0.85 -12.14 -6.77
C VAL A 169 0.06 -11.81 -8.05
N LYS A 170 -1.21 -12.17 -8.08
CA LYS A 170 -2.13 -11.81 -9.16
C LYS A 170 -2.57 -10.35 -9.01
N THR A 171 -2.73 -9.64 -10.11
CA THR A 171 -3.27 -8.27 -10.10
C THR A 171 -4.70 -8.27 -10.59
N ILE A 172 -5.64 -7.80 -9.77
CA ILE A 172 -6.99 -7.45 -10.18
C ILE A 172 -6.93 -6.05 -10.77
N GLY A 173 -7.11 -5.97 -12.10
CA GLY A 173 -6.85 -4.75 -12.88
C GLY A 173 -8.06 -3.84 -13.07
N LYS A 174 -7.84 -2.74 -13.81
CA LYS A 174 -8.83 -1.74 -14.26
C LYS A 174 -9.65 -1.08 -13.15
N GLY A 175 -8.98 -0.54 -12.15
CA GLY A 175 -9.65 0.01 -10.98
C GLY A 175 -10.20 -1.11 -10.10
N PHE A 176 -11.18 -0.79 -9.25
CA PHE A 176 -11.82 -1.83 -8.44
C PHE A 176 -12.78 -2.65 -9.29
N ASP A 177 -12.29 -3.75 -9.92
CA ASP A 177 -13.15 -4.74 -10.55
C ASP A 177 -13.84 -5.59 -9.46
N LEU A 178 -15.03 -5.16 -9.06
CA LEU A 178 -15.82 -5.83 -8.04
C LEU A 178 -16.09 -7.30 -8.38
N LYS A 179 -16.30 -7.63 -9.66
CA LYS A 179 -16.58 -9.01 -10.08
C LYS A 179 -15.33 -9.88 -9.88
N ALA A 180 -14.17 -9.40 -10.27
CA ALA A 180 -12.91 -10.12 -10.08
C ALA A 180 -12.57 -10.28 -8.59
N ALA A 181 -12.77 -9.22 -7.76
CA ALA A 181 -12.58 -9.28 -6.32
C ALA A 181 -13.51 -10.31 -5.65
N LEU A 182 -14.79 -10.33 -6.01
CA LEU A 182 -15.75 -11.33 -5.52
C LEU A 182 -15.39 -12.75 -5.99
N THR A 183 -14.89 -12.91 -7.21
CA THR A 183 -14.47 -14.22 -7.72
C THR A 183 -13.25 -14.73 -6.97
N CYS A 184 -12.27 -13.88 -6.72
CA CYS A 184 -11.09 -14.18 -5.89
C CYS A 184 -11.51 -14.76 -4.53
N LEU A 185 -12.33 -14.03 -3.78
CA LEU A 185 -12.77 -14.47 -2.44
C LEU A 185 -13.63 -15.74 -2.48
N LYS A 186 -14.52 -15.89 -3.45
CA LYS A 186 -15.33 -17.12 -3.64
C LYS A 186 -14.48 -18.35 -3.94
N SER A 187 -13.32 -18.17 -4.56
CA SER A 187 -12.36 -19.23 -4.83
C SER A 187 -11.46 -19.56 -3.62
N GLY A 188 -11.74 -18.97 -2.44
CA GLY A 188 -10.93 -19.16 -1.24
C GLY A 188 -9.59 -18.44 -1.27
N GLU A 189 -9.36 -17.55 -2.25
CA GLU A 189 -8.10 -16.82 -2.41
C GLU A 189 -8.02 -15.58 -1.48
N ILE A 190 -6.87 -14.95 -1.43
CA ILE A 190 -6.60 -13.78 -0.58
C ILE A 190 -6.62 -12.50 -1.39
N LEU A 191 -7.37 -11.50 -0.93
CA LEU A 191 -7.48 -10.18 -1.52
C LEU A 191 -6.81 -9.12 -0.64
N GLY A 192 -5.69 -8.55 -1.09
CA GLY A 192 -5.03 -7.41 -0.44
C GLY A 192 -5.72 -6.09 -0.82
N VAL A 193 -6.11 -5.31 0.19
CA VAL A 193 -6.81 -4.03 0.03
C VAL A 193 -6.16 -2.95 0.88
N LEU A 194 -5.84 -1.81 0.26
CA LEU A 194 -5.35 -0.62 0.94
C LEU A 194 -6.53 0.34 1.14
N LEU A 195 -6.86 0.67 2.40
CA LEU A 195 -8.02 1.51 2.75
C LEU A 195 -7.67 2.95 3.13
N ASP A 196 -6.43 3.37 2.98
CA ASP A 196 -5.93 4.68 3.37
C ASP A 196 -5.98 5.74 2.25
N GLN A 197 -6.78 5.53 1.21
CA GLN A 197 -7.00 6.51 0.16
C GLN A 197 -8.38 7.18 0.27
N ASP A 198 -8.44 8.46 -0.12
CA ASP A 198 -9.70 9.21 -0.17
C ASP A 198 -10.65 8.62 -1.23
N PHE A 199 -11.88 8.34 -0.86
CA PHE A 199 -12.88 7.74 -1.75
C PHE A 199 -13.94 8.74 -2.27
N GLY A 200 -13.77 10.02 -1.95
CA GLY A 200 -14.65 11.08 -2.37
C GLY A 200 -16.07 10.94 -1.81
N SER A 201 -17.07 11.35 -2.57
CA SER A 201 -18.48 11.28 -2.16
C SER A 201 -19.05 9.87 -2.06
N ARG A 202 -18.31 8.85 -2.46
CA ARG A 202 -18.78 7.45 -2.47
C ARG A 202 -18.35 6.66 -1.22
N GLY A 203 -17.51 7.24 -0.39
CA GLY A 203 -17.04 6.62 0.85
C GLY A 203 -17.91 6.97 2.06
N ILE A 204 -17.64 6.31 3.18
CA ILE A 204 -18.17 6.68 4.48
C ILE A 204 -17.16 7.61 5.13
N VAL A 205 -17.65 8.72 5.68
CA VAL A 205 -16.81 9.67 6.42
C VAL A 205 -16.69 9.18 7.85
N ALA A 206 -15.45 8.93 8.26
CA ALA A 206 -15.11 8.53 9.63
C ALA A 206 -13.72 9.07 9.98
N PRO A 207 -13.39 9.26 11.27
CA PRO A 207 -12.08 9.71 11.68
C PRO A 207 -10.94 8.83 11.15
N PHE A 208 -9.86 9.49 10.70
CA PHE A 208 -8.60 8.87 10.31
C PHE A 208 -7.47 9.78 10.81
N LEU A 209 -6.64 9.30 11.72
CA LEU A 209 -5.71 10.14 12.50
C LEU A 209 -6.42 11.37 13.13
N GLY A 210 -7.62 11.15 13.66
CA GLY A 210 -8.41 12.20 14.31
C GLY A 210 -9.09 13.22 13.40
N ILE A 211 -8.97 13.08 12.08
CA ILE A 211 -9.55 13.99 11.07
C ILE A 211 -10.53 13.20 10.21
N ASP A 212 -11.72 13.75 9.96
CA ASP A 212 -12.73 13.12 9.12
C ASP A 212 -12.21 12.86 7.70
N ALA A 213 -12.31 11.61 7.26
CA ALA A 213 -11.82 11.15 5.97
C ALA A 213 -12.82 10.20 5.32
N SER A 214 -13.03 10.36 4.01
CA SER A 214 -13.85 9.44 3.23
C SER A 214 -13.10 8.13 2.99
N THR A 215 -13.70 7.01 3.41
CA THR A 215 -13.08 5.67 3.37
C THR A 215 -13.92 4.69 2.57
N PRO A 216 -13.31 3.85 1.70
CA PRO A 216 -14.03 2.79 1.00
C PRO A 216 -14.58 1.75 1.98
N TYR A 217 -15.82 1.34 1.81
CA TYR A 217 -16.48 0.33 2.63
C TYR A 217 -16.78 -0.99 1.88
N GLY A 218 -16.45 -1.03 0.61
CA GLY A 218 -16.66 -2.22 -0.24
C GLY A 218 -16.10 -3.51 0.34
N PRO A 219 -14.87 -3.54 0.88
CA PRO A 219 -14.29 -4.73 1.50
C PRO A 219 -15.11 -5.28 2.67
N LEU A 220 -15.70 -4.42 3.50
CA LEU A 220 -16.58 -4.83 4.60
C LEU A 220 -17.82 -5.55 4.09
N LYS A 221 -18.50 -4.97 3.09
CA LYS A 221 -19.67 -5.61 2.45
C LYS A 221 -19.33 -6.93 1.74
N MET A 222 -18.13 -7.05 1.18
CA MET A 222 -17.69 -8.31 0.59
C MET A 222 -17.44 -9.36 1.66
N ALA A 223 -16.83 -8.99 2.79
CA ALA A 223 -16.60 -9.87 3.93
C ALA A 223 -17.92 -10.46 4.43
N ASP A 224 -18.92 -9.63 4.70
CA ASP A 224 -20.25 -10.10 5.14
C ASP A 224 -20.90 -11.03 4.14
N LYS A 225 -20.92 -10.63 2.86
CA LYS A 225 -21.58 -11.39 1.79
C LYS A 225 -20.98 -12.77 1.59
N LEU A 226 -19.66 -12.91 1.76
CA LEU A 226 -18.92 -14.13 1.47
C LEU A 226 -18.44 -14.84 2.74
N LYS A 227 -18.73 -14.28 3.92
CA LYS A 227 -18.22 -14.75 5.22
C LYS A 227 -16.68 -14.78 5.28
N SER A 228 -16.04 -13.94 4.46
CA SER A 228 -14.58 -13.82 4.43
C SER A 228 -14.07 -13.13 5.69
N ARG A 229 -12.94 -13.58 6.22
CA ARG A 229 -12.28 -12.90 7.35
C ARG A 229 -11.54 -11.67 6.85
N ILE A 230 -11.52 -10.61 7.67
CA ILE A 230 -10.68 -9.44 7.47
C ILE A 230 -9.52 -9.52 8.43
N VAL A 231 -8.32 -9.70 7.90
CA VAL A 231 -7.07 -9.79 8.68
C VAL A 231 -6.26 -8.52 8.43
N PRO A 232 -6.03 -7.67 9.45
CA PRO A 232 -5.15 -6.52 9.28
C PRO A 232 -3.70 -6.97 9.12
N LEU A 233 -2.99 -6.29 8.19
CA LEU A 233 -1.61 -6.58 7.85
C LEU A 233 -0.80 -5.29 7.79
N PHE A 234 0.35 -5.26 8.43
CA PHE A 234 1.29 -4.14 8.34
C PHE A 234 2.72 -4.64 8.21
N ILE A 235 3.48 -4.02 7.32
CA ILE A 235 4.89 -4.31 7.13
C ILE A 235 5.72 -3.08 7.45
N ILE A 236 6.70 -3.24 8.32
CA ILE A 236 7.51 -2.14 8.82
C ILE A 236 8.99 -2.44 8.53
N ARG A 237 9.65 -1.51 7.88
CA ARG A 237 11.09 -1.59 7.68
C ARG A 237 11.81 -1.36 9.00
N ARG A 238 12.75 -2.24 9.33
CA ARG A 238 13.56 -2.16 10.55
C ARG A 238 14.55 -0.98 10.50
N PRO A 239 15.09 -0.58 11.66
CA PRO A 239 16.07 0.51 11.74
C PRO A 239 17.35 0.28 10.92
N ASP A 240 17.71 -0.97 10.63
CA ASP A 240 18.82 -1.32 9.74
C ASP A 240 18.61 -0.86 8.28
N GLY A 241 17.35 -0.50 7.96
CA GLY A 241 16.95 0.00 6.65
C GLY A 241 16.86 -1.07 5.55
N ILE A 242 17.01 -2.35 5.90
CA ILE A 242 17.09 -3.51 4.98
C ILE A 242 15.98 -4.50 5.26
N ASN A 243 15.89 -4.96 6.51
CA ASN A 243 14.94 -5.99 6.92
C ASN A 243 13.58 -5.39 7.30
N HIS A 244 12.56 -6.25 7.34
CA HIS A 244 11.18 -5.87 7.64
C HIS A 244 10.59 -6.81 8.69
N ASP A 245 9.67 -6.26 9.48
CA ASP A 245 8.72 -7.02 10.28
C ASP A 245 7.34 -6.96 9.61
N LEU A 246 6.76 -8.12 9.32
CA LEU A 246 5.41 -8.27 8.79
C LEU A 246 4.48 -8.76 9.89
N TYR A 247 3.52 -7.94 10.25
CA TYR A 247 2.55 -8.23 11.30
C TYR A 247 1.21 -8.62 10.69
N LEU A 248 0.71 -9.79 11.06
CA LEU A 248 -0.62 -10.29 10.75
C LEU A 248 -1.43 -10.28 12.05
N LEU A 249 -2.37 -9.38 12.18
CA LEU A 249 -3.16 -9.22 13.40
C LEU A 249 -4.33 -10.22 13.43
N PRO A 250 -4.95 -10.45 14.60
CA PRO A 250 -6.17 -11.23 14.70
C PRO A 250 -7.26 -10.71 13.75
N PRO A 251 -8.09 -11.60 13.16
CA PRO A 251 -9.20 -11.19 12.32
C PRO A 251 -10.12 -10.19 13.03
N LEU A 252 -10.56 -9.17 12.28
CA LEU A 252 -11.48 -8.17 12.81
C LEU A 252 -12.83 -8.82 13.16
N LYS A 253 -13.45 -8.29 14.20
CA LYS A 253 -14.83 -8.57 14.57
C LYS A 253 -15.68 -7.33 14.30
N PRO A 254 -16.95 -7.47 13.88
CA PRO A 254 -17.86 -6.34 13.80
C PRO A 254 -17.91 -5.57 15.14
N PRO A 255 -17.98 -4.24 15.11
CA PRO A 255 -18.04 -3.43 16.34
C PRO A 255 -19.37 -3.63 17.09
N SER A 256 -20.43 -3.98 16.36
CA SER A 256 -21.75 -4.33 16.91
C SER A 256 -22.42 -5.37 15.99
N GLY A 257 -23.36 -6.14 16.55
CA GLY A 257 -24.09 -7.17 15.80
C GLY A 257 -23.21 -8.34 15.36
N GLU A 258 -23.65 -9.03 14.29
CA GLU A 258 -22.97 -10.22 13.75
C GLU A 258 -22.26 -9.94 12.42
N SER A 259 -22.55 -8.81 11.77
CA SER A 259 -21.95 -8.42 10.50
C SER A 259 -21.39 -6.99 10.52
N PHE A 260 -20.40 -6.71 9.68
CA PHE A 260 -19.87 -5.35 9.51
C PHE A 260 -20.91 -4.37 8.98
N GLY A 261 -21.93 -4.87 8.29
CA GLY A 261 -23.04 -4.07 7.76
C GLY A 261 -24.06 -3.63 8.80
N ASP A 262 -24.12 -4.27 9.99
CA ASP A 262 -25.04 -3.91 11.07
C ASP A 262 -24.72 -2.53 11.64
N ASP A 263 -23.42 -2.19 11.69
CA ASP A 263 -22.90 -0.86 11.97
C ASP A 263 -21.75 -0.55 11.00
N LEU A 264 -22.11 -0.14 9.80
CA LEU A 264 -21.14 0.08 8.73
C LEU A 264 -20.22 1.27 9.01
N GLU A 265 -20.72 2.32 9.68
CA GLU A 265 -19.91 3.49 10.07
C GLU A 265 -18.90 3.11 11.17
N GLY A 266 -19.34 2.41 12.21
CA GLY A 266 -18.45 1.89 13.25
C GLY A 266 -17.44 0.90 12.70
N SER A 267 -17.82 0.09 11.71
CA SER A 267 -16.92 -0.85 11.04
C SER A 267 -15.82 -0.13 10.22
N VAL A 268 -16.18 0.94 9.51
CA VAL A 268 -15.21 1.80 8.80
C VAL A 268 -14.30 2.51 9.81
N ARG A 269 -14.85 3.01 10.90
CA ARG A 269 -14.08 3.63 11.98
C ARG A 269 -13.07 2.64 12.57
N LEU A 270 -13.48 1.41 12.86
CA LEU A 270 -12.59 0.34 13.34
C LEU A 270 -11.39 0.12 12.40
N CYS A 271 -11.63 0.04 11.09
CA CYS A 271 -10.56 -0.08 10.09
C CYS A 271 -9.62 1.13 10.11
N ASN A 272 -10.19 2.35 10.16
CA ASN A 272 -9.44 3.58 10.22
C ASN A 272 -8.60 3.69 11.51
N ASP A 273 -9.16 3.31 12.66
CA ASP A 273 -8.48 3.38 13.96
C ASP A 273 -7.25 2.46 13.98
N ILE A 274 -7.39 1.23 13.49
CA ILE A 274 -6.27 0.27 13.41
C ILE A 274 -5.18 0.81 12.47
N ILE A 275 -5.53 1.30 11.30
CA ILE A 275 -4.55 1.88 10.36
C ILE A 275 -3.89 3.12 10.98
N SER A 276 -4.67 4.00 11.63
CA SER A 276 -4.17 5.21 12.28
C SER A 276 -3.19 4.90 13.42
N GLU A 277 -3.45 3.85 14.19
CA GLU A 277 -2.53 3.39 15.24
C GLU A 277 -1.16 3.01 14.65
N TRP A 278 -1.13 2.21 13.58
CA TRP A 278 0.13 1.80 12.95
C TRP A 278 0.86 2.97 12.27
N ILE A 279 0.13 3.89 11.66
CA ILE A 279 0.74 5.11 11.10
C ILE A 279 1.33 5.97 12.22
N SER A 280 0.64 6.11 13.37
CA SER A 280 1.14 6.89 14.50
C SER A 280 2.41 6.31 15.12
N ARG A 281 2.55 4.98 15.13
CA ARG A 281 3.76 4.29 15.59
C ARG A 281 4.94 4.43 14.62
N TYR A 282 4.66 4.45 13.30
CA TYR A 282 5.68 4.46 12.23
C TYR A 282 5.43 5.56 11.19
N PRO A 283 5.26 6.82 11.59
CA PRO A 283 4.79 7.88 10.71
C PRO A 283 5.75 8.15 9.53
N GLY A 284 7.06 7.95 9.72
CA GLY A 284 8.07 8.10 8.66
C GLY A 284 8.01 7.04 7.56
N GLN A 285 7.12 6.04 7.66
CA GLN A 285 6.97 5.00 6.65
C GLN A 285 5.63 5.04 5.92
N TRP A 286 4.69 5.95 6.30
CA TRP A 286 3.42 6.12 5.59
C TRP A 286 3.54 7.12 4.45
N MET A 287 2.73 6.95 3.39
CA MET A 287 2.77 7.75 2.17
C MET A 287 2.06 9.11 2.33
N TRP A 288 2.68 10.07 3.05
CA TRP A 288 2.15 11.41 3.28
C TRP A 288 1.90 12.23 2.02
N LEU A 289 2.51 11.88 0.91
CA LEU A 289 2.33 12.61 -0.36
C LEU A 289 0.92 12.46 -0.95
N TYR A 290 0.14 11.44 -0.52
CA TYR A 290 -1.23 11.25 -0.96
C TYR A 290 -2.21 12.12 -0.14
N PRO A 291 -3.18 12.81 -0.80
CA PRO A 291 -4.13 13.69 -0.11
C PRO A 291 -5.30 12.88 0.48
N ARG A 292 -5.07 12.24 1.63
CA ARG A 292 -6.04 11.36 2.30
C ARG A 292 -7.37 12.05 2.65
N TRP A 293 -7.34 13.35 2.87
CA TRP A 293 -8.50 14.14 3.31
C TRP A 293 -9.03 15.10 2.23
N ALA A 294 -8.73 14.83 0.96
CA ALA A 294 -9.04 15.76 -0.14
C ALA A 294 -10.53 16.09 -0.24
N SER A 295 -11.42 15.11 -0.06
CA SER A 295 -12.87 15.30 -0.19
C SER A 295 -13.52 15.93 1.05
N THR A 296 -12.90 15.84 2.23
CA THR A 296 -13.47 16.34 3.49
C THR A 296 -12.90 17.67 3.90
N THR A 297 -11.64 17.96 3.58
CA THR A 297 -10.98 19.21 3.98
C THR A 297 -10.59 20.12 2.81
N GLY A 298 -10.78 19.66 1.57
CA GLY A 298 -10.36 20.41 0.37
C GLY A 298 -8.85 20.38 0.11
N ASP A 299 -8.08 19.61 0.84
CA ASP A 299 -6.62 19.48 0.72
C ASP A 299 -6.26 18.60 -0.50
N ARG A 300 -5.91 19.26 -1.62
CA ARG A 300 -5.58 18.62 -2.92
C ARG A 300 -4.11 18.74 -3.28
#